data_09c746ea5c0c7e11b31831a518834d35
#
_entry.id   09c746ea5c0c7e11b31831a518834d35
#
_cell.length_a   1.000
_cell.length_b   1.000
_cell.length_c   1.000
_cell.angle_alpha   90.00
_cell.angle_beta   90.00
_cell.angle_gamma   90.00
#
_symmetry.space_group_name_H-M   'P 1'
#
loop_
_entity.id
_entity.type
_entity.pdbx_description
1 polymer ?
#
loop_
_entity_poly.entity_id
_entity_poly.type
_entity_poly.pdbx_seq_one_letter_code
_entity_poly.pdbx_strand_id
1 'polypeptide(L)'
;VTSQHVKEWLKDIRLLPQQLEEALSGASEQELAKSYRENGWTVTQLIHHIADSHMNSYIRFKLALTEDEPTIKPYNEAEWAMLPDSEMPIATSLQLIESLHGRWVYLLTSLTDEQLQRAFNHPDSGLTTLEQAIGIYAWHGKHHLTHIQNALALNFIIKK
;
A
#
# COMPACT_ATOMS: atom_id res chain seq x y z
N VAL A 1 -13.74 -21.29 3.38
CA VAL A 1 -12.87 -21.62 2.24
C VAL A 1 -12.69 -20.39 1.38
N THR A 2 -11.46 -19.90 1.33
CA THR A 2 -11.12 -18.71 0.59
C THR A 2 -10.94 -19.03 -0.89
N SER A 3 -11.53 -18.22 -1.77
CA SER A 3 -11.41 -18.41 -3.21
C SER A 3 -9.95 -18.26 -3.68
N GLN A 4 -9.63 -18.83 -4.85
CA GLN A 4 -8.27 -18.81 -5.38
C GLN A 4 -7.76 -17.38 -5.62
N HIS A 5 -8.61 -16.48 -6.12
CA HIS A 5 -8.19 -15.10 -6.36
C HIS A 5 -7.86 -14.35 -5.07
N VAL A 6 -8.59 -14.60 -3.98
CA VAL A 6 -8.29 -14.00 -2.67
C VAL A 6 -6.94 -14.51 -2.16
N LYS A 7 -6.66 -15.80 -2.33
CA LYS A 7 -5.36 -16.36 -1.93
C LYS A 7 -4.20 -15.71 -2.67
N GLU A 8 -4.37 -15.44 -3.95
CA GLU A 8 -3.36 -14.77 -4.76
C GLU A 8 -3.17 -13.32 -4.33
N TRP A 9 -4.26 -12.60 -4.06
CA TRP A 9 -4.18 -11.23 -3.55
C TRP A 9 -3.48 -11.15 -2.19
N LEU A 10 -3.77 -12.11 -1.31
CA LEU A 10 -3.10 -12.18 0.01
C LEU A 10 -1.61 -12.45 -0.14
N LYS A 11 -1.24 -13.27 -1.12
CA LYS A 11 0.16 -13.52 -1.44
C LYS A 11 0.83 -12.23 -1.90
N ASP A 12 0.18 -11.45 -2.76
CA ASP A 12 0.72 -10.18 -3.24
C ASP A 12 0.95 -9.20 -2.09
N ILE A 13 -0.01 -9.10 -1.17
CA ILE A 13 0.12 -8.24 0.01
C ILE A 13 1.26 -8.73 0.92
N ARG A 14 1.39 -10.04 1.08
CA ARG A 14 2.43 -10.64 1.92
C ARG A 14 3.83 -10.38 1.37
N LEU A 15 4.00 -10.44 0.05
CA LEU A 15 5.30 -10.32 -0.60
C LEU A 15 5.77 -8.88 -0.81
N LEU A 16 4.86 -7.91 -0.74
CA LEU A 16 5.19 -6.52 -1.05
C LEU A 16 6.35 -5.97 -0.23
N PRO A 17 6.43 -6.15 1.10
CA PRO A 17 7.56 -5.60 1.86
C PRO A 17 8.92 -6.07 1.36
N GLN A 18 9.05 -7.36 1.08
CA GLN A 18 10.29 -7.93 0.55
C GLN A 18 10.60 -7.41 -0.85
N GLN A 19 9.58 -7.30 -1.70
CA GLN A 19 9.74 -6.79 -3.06
C GLN A 19 10.20 -5.33 -3.05
N LEU A 20 9.69 -4.53 -2.12
CA LEU A 20 10.12 -3.14 -1.95
C LEU A 20 11.59 -3.09 -1.50
N GLU A 21 11.97 -3.90 -0.54
CA GLU A 21 13.35 -3.95 -0.08
C GLU A 21 14.31 -4.36 -1.20
N GLU A 22 13.95 -5.36 -1.98
CA GLU A 22 14.75 -5.81 -3.12
C GLU A 22 14.90 -4.72 -4.19
N ALA A 23 13.81 -4.04 -4.51
CA ALA A 23 13.81 -2.98 -5.52
C ALA A 23 14.68 -1.79 -5.09
N LEU A 24 14.76 -1.52 -3.80
CA LEU A 24 15.43 -0.35 -3.25
C LEU A 24 16.83 -0.66 -2.70
N SER A 25 17.25 -1.91 -2.77
CA SER A 25 18.57 -2.33 -2.29
C SER A 25 19.67 -1.55 -3.01
N GLY A 26 20.50 -0.85 -2.25
CA GLY A 26 21.60 -0.08 -2.79
C GLY A 26 21.19 1.22 -3.47
N ALA A 27 19.94 1.63 -3.38
CA ALA A 27 19.50 2.89 -3.99
C ALA A 27 20.15 4.09 -3.31
N SER A 28 20.70 5.00 -4.11
CA SER A 28 21.32 6.23 -3.63
C SER A 28 20.25 7.28 -3.30
N GLU A 29 20.64 8.31 -2.56
CA GLU A 29 19.75 9.45 -2.29
C GLU A 29 19.28 10.11 -3.57
N GLN A 30 20.13 10.18 -4.58
CA GLN A 30 19.78 10.73 -5.89
C GLN A 30 18.71 9.87 -6.57
N GLU A 31 18.82 8.55 -6.48
CA GLU A 31 17.83 7.65 -7.05
C GLU A 31 16.49 7.75 -6.31
N LEU A 32 16.53 7.89 -4.99
CA LEU A 32 15.33 8.03 -4.18
C LEU A 32 14.60 9.36 -4.42
N ALA A 33 15.29 10.36 -4.94
CA ALA A 33 14.70 11.65 -5.30
C ALA A 33 14.06 11.66 -6.69
N LYS A 34 14.13 10.56 -7.41
CA LYS A 34 13.56 10.48 -8.77
C LYS A 34 12.09 10.14 -8.75
N SER A 35 11.40 10.59 -9.80
CA SER A 35 9.99 10.30 -10.03
C SER A 35 9.86 9.44 -11.29
N TYR A 36 8.81 8.61 -11.35
CA TYR A 36 8.56 7.80 -12.55
C TYR A 36 7.99 8.64 -13.70
N ARG A 37 7.54 9.86 -13.42
CA ARG A 37 7.03 10.81 -14.40
C ARG A 37 7.32 12.23 -13.93
N GLU A 38 7.28 13.18 -14.86
CA GLU A 38 7.43 14.60 -14.55
C GLU A 38 6.34 15.05 -13.57
N ASN A 39 6.74 15.80 -12.54
CA ASN A 39 5.87 16.29 -11.46
C ASN A 39 5.17 15.20 -10.65
N GLY A 40 5.59 13.94 -10.81
CA GLY A 40 5.10 12.85 -9.97
C GLY A 40 5.80 12.81 -8.61
N TRP A 41 5.29 11.98 -7.72
CA TRP A 41 5.95 11.76 -6.43
C TRP A 41 7.32 11.12 -6.63
N THR A 42 8.25 11.47 -5.74
CA THR A 42 9.56 10.81 -5.70
C THR A 42 9.41 9.39 -5.15
N VAL A 43 10.45 8.57 -5.35
CA VAL A 43 10.49 7.23 -4.77
C VAL A 43 10.31 7.31 -3.24
N THR A 44 10.99 8.26 -2.59
CA THR A 44 10.84 8.47 -1.14
C THR A 44 9.38 8.75 -0.76
N GLN A 45 8.71 9.65 -1.48
CA GLN A 45 7.30 9.96 -1.22
C GLN A 45 6.41 8.75 -1.45
N LEU A 46 6.68 7.94 -2.48
CA LEU A 46 5.90 6.74 -2.78
C LEU A 46 5.99 5.71 -1.63
N ILE A 47 7.17 5.53 -1.05
CA ILE A 47 7.34 4.60 0.07
C ILE A 47 6.55 5.08 1.29
N HIS A 48 6.65 6.35 1.63
CA HIS A 48 5.89 6.91 2.75
C HIS A 48 4.39 6.88 2.48
N HIS A 49 3.96 7.12 1.23
CA HIS A 49 2.56 7.02 0.83
C HIS A 49 2.02 5.59 0.99
N ILE A 50 2.80 4.57 0.63
CA ILE A 50 2.38 3.18 0.81
C ILE A 50 2.13 2.90 2.29
N ALA A 51 3.02 3.37 3.16
CA ALA A 51 2.85 3.22 4.61
C ALA A 51 1.56 3.90 5.08
N ASP A 52 1.33 5.16 4.67
CA ASP A 52 0.14 5.92 5.05
C ASP A 52 -1.14 5.24 4.56
N SER A 53 -1.16 4.84 3.29
CA SER A 53 -2.33 4.24 2.66
C SER A 53 -2.67 2.89 3.27
N HIS A 54 -1.67 2.04 3.47
CA HIS A 54 -1.90 0.70 4.00
C HIS A 54 -2.26 0.72 5.48
N MET A 55 -1.75 1.69 6.23
CA MET A 55 -2.15 1.91 7.62
C MET A 55 -3.63 2.31 7.71
N ASN A 56 -4.07 3.23 6.86
CA ASN A 56 -5.48 3.61 6.78
C ASN A 56 -6.35 2.40 6.42
N SER A 57 -5.91 1.59 5.46
CA SER A 57 -6.63 0.40 5.05
C SER A 57 -6.75 -0.62 6.18
N TYR A 58 -5.67 -0.88 6.89
CA TYR A 58 -5.66 -1.79 8.02
C TYR A 58 -6.73 -1.40 9.06
N ILE A 59 -6.82 -0.11 9.37
CA ILE A 59 -7.82 0.42 10.28
C ILE A 59 -9.23 0.18 9.73
N ARG A 60 -9.46 0.44 8.43
CA ARG A 60 -10.76 0.24 7.79
C ARG A 60 -11.23 -1.22 7.85
N PHE A 61 -10.31 -2.16 7.67
CA PHE A 61 -10.62 -3.58 7.82
C PHE A 61 -11.09 -3.89 9.24
N LYS A 62 -10.40 -3.39 10.24
CA LYS A 62 -10.79 -3.62 11.63
C LYS A 62 -12.13 -2.98 11.97
N LEU A 63 -12.40 -1.80 11.46
CA LEU A 63 -13.69 -1.13 11.64
C LEU A 63 -14.81 -1.96 11.01
N ALA A 64 -14.63 -2.45 9.79
CA ALA A 64 -15.65 -3.27 9.11
C ALA A 64 -15.90 -4.60 9.83
N LEU A 65 -14.88 -5.15 10.48
CA LEU A 65 -15.00 -6.41 11.22
C LEU A 65 -15.68 -6.23 12.58
N THR A 66 -15.73 -5.02 13.10
CA THR A 66 -16.22 -4.76 14.47
C THR A 66 -17.45 -3.86 14.52
N GLU A 67 -17.79 -3.18 13.43
CA GLU A 67 -18.93 -2.29 13.33
C GLU A 67 -19.79 -2.65 12.12
N ASP A 68 -21.04 -2.20 12.11
CA ASP A 68 -21.98 -2.50 11.03
C ASP A 68 -21.86 -1.46 9.92
N GLU A 69 -21.27 -1.87 8.80
CA GLU A 69 -21.06 -1.03 7.61
C GLU A 69 -20.61 0.39 7.94
N PRO A 70 -19.49 0.54 8.69
CA PRO A 70 -19.06 1.86 9.14
C PRO A 70 -18.66 2.76 7.97
N THR A 71 -18.95 4.04 8.08
CA THR A 71 -18.45 5.03 7.14
C THR A 71 -17.04 5.41 7.54
N ILE A 72 -16.08 5.19 6.64
CA ILE A 72 -14.69 5.52 6.90
C ILE A 72 -14.42 6.98 6.52
N LYS A 73 -13.34 7.52 7.04
CA LYS A 73 -12.91 8.86 6.69
C LYS A 73 -11.80 8.79 5.63
N PRO A 74 -12.03 9.36 4.44
CA PRO A 74 -10.95 9.51 3.46
C PRO A 74 -9.96 10.57 3.93
N TYR A 75 -8.75 10.52 3.39
CA TYR A 75 -7.73 11.51 3.70
C TYR A 75 -7.16 12.09 2.40
N ASN A 76 -6.58 13.29 2.50
CA ASN A 76 -5.98 13.96 1.35
C ASN A 76 -4.56 13.43 1.13
N GLU A 77 -4.43 12.43 0.26
CA GLU A 77 -3.16 11.75 -0.01
C GLU A 77 -2.07 12.70 -0.48
N ALA A 78 -2.42 13.64 -1.34
CA ALA A 78 -1.47 14.60 -1.89
C ALA A 78 -0.92 15.51 -0.80
N GLU A 79 -1.76 15.96 0.12
CA GLU A 79 -1.31 16.81 1.22
C GLU A 79 -0.52 16.04 2.26
N TRP A 80 -0.91 14.78 2.52
CA TRP A 80 -0.12 13.93 3.42
C TRP A 80 1.29 13.73 2.86
N ALA A 81 1.42 13.55 1.56
CA ALA A 81 2.72 13.38 0.90
C ALA A 81 3.62 14.63 1.01
N MET A 82 3.05 15.77 1.33
CA MET A 82 3.78 17.02 1.49
C MET A 82 4.15 17.32 2.95
N LEU A 83 3.72 16.49 3.90
CA LEU A 83 4.07 16.67 5.30
C LEU A 83 5.54 16.30 5.55
N PRO A 84 6.16 16.85 6.59
CA PRO A 84 7.60 16.66 6.84
C PRO A 84 8.06 15.21 6.96
N ASP A 85 7.23 14.33 7.49
CA ASP A 85 7.60 12.91 7.66
C ASP A 85 7.72 12.16 6.33
N SER A 86 7.20 12.72 5.24
CA SER A 86 7.40 12.15 3.89
C SER A 86 8.80 12.40 3.34
N GLU A 87 9.62 13.16 4.05
CA GLU A 87 11.03 13.39 3.72
C GLU A 87 11.99 12.56 4.56
N MET A 88 11.47 11.81 5.54
CA MET A 88 12.28 10.95 6.38
C MET A 88 12.98 9.84 5.57
N PRO A 89 14.08 9.26 6.09
CA PRO A 89 14.68 8.09 5.46
C PRO A 89 13.65 6.98 5.25
N ILE A 90 13.70 6.34 4.09
CA ILE A 90 12.71 5.32 3.72
C ILE A 90 12.72 4.10 4.65
N ALA A 91 13.84 3.84 5.31
CA ALA A 91 13.96 2.70 6.24
C ALA A 91 12.84 2.69 7.28
N THR A 92 12.43 3.86 7.76
CA THR A 92 11.36 3.99 8.76
C THR A 92 10.04 3.44 8.21
N SER A 93 9.66 3.86 7.01
CA SER A 93 8.42 3.37 6.39
C SER A 93 8.52 1.94 5.88
N LEU A 94 9.68 1.51 5.39
CA LEU A 94 9.87 0.11 5.01
C LEU A 94 9.67 -0.82 6.21
N GLN A 95 10.17 -0.45 7.37
CA GLN A 95 9.99 -1.21 8.60
C GLN A 95 8.51 -1.20 9.04
N LEU A 96 7.87 -0.04 8.95
CA LEU A 96 6.45 0.09 9.26
C LEU A 96 5.60 -0.78 8.34
N ILE A 97 5.86 -0.76 7.04
CA ILE A 97 5.15 -1.58 6.04
C ILE A 97 5.34 -3.06 6.35
N GLU A 98 6.55 -3.49 6.64
CA GLU A 98 6.83 -4.89 6.96
C GLU A 98 6.03 -5.35 8.18
N SER A 99 6.07 -4.59 9.26
CA SER A 99 5.36 -4.93 10.49
C SER A 99 3.85 -4.88 10.30
N LEU A 100 3.36 -3.86 9.60
CA LEU A 100 1.94 -3.69 9.32
C LEU A 100 1.41 -4.83 8.45
N HIS A 101 2.09 -5.16 7.37
CA HIS A 101 1.69 -6.23 6.47
C HIS A 101 1.71 -7.59 7.17
N GLY A 102 2.67 -7.82 8.07
CA GLY A 102 2.70 -9.03 8.87
C GLY A 102 1.42 -9.22 9.68
N ARG A 103 1.01 -8.17 10.39
CA ARG A 103 -0.24 -8.21 11.17
C ARG A 103 -1.46 -8.28 10.27
N TRP A 104 -1.46 -7.52 9.21
CA TRP A 104 -2.59 -7.42 8.28
C TRP A 104 -2.85 -8.76 7.59
N VAL A 105 -1.82 -9.37 7.03
CA VAL A 105 -1.96 -10.67 6.37
C VAL A 105 -2.41 -11.76 7.34
N TYR A 106 -1.88 -11.75 8.56
CA TYR A 106 -2.33 -12.68 9.61
C TYR A 106 -3.84 -12.54 9.85
N LEU A 107 -4.32 -11.31 10.00
CA LEU A 107 -5.75 -11.03 10.18
C LEU A 107 -6.55 -11.51 8.97
N LEU A 108 -6.14 -11.11 7.77
CA LEU A 108 -6.87 -11.41 6.53
C LEU A 108 -6.93 -12.90 6.23
N THR A 109 -5.87 -13.63 6.54
CA THR A 109 -5.83 -15.08 6.33
C THR A 109 -6.81 -15.81 7.24
N SER A 110 -7.16 -15.23 8.37
CA SER A 110 -8.08 -15.83 9.34
C SER A 110 -9.55 -15.56 9.04
N LEU A 111 -9.88 -14.72 8.06
CA LEU A 111 -11.26 -14.32 7.78
C LEU A 111 -12.06 -15.47 7.19
N THR A 112 -13.31 -15.63 7.70
CA THR A 112 -14.27 -16.56 7.11
C THR A 112 -14.89 -15.95 5.86
N ASP A 113 -15.56 -16.79 5.05
CA ASP A 113 -16.28 -16.32 3.86
C ASP A 113 -17.34 -15.27 4.24
N GLU A 114 -18.01 -15.45 5.37
CA GLU A 114 -18.98 -14.49 5.88
C GLU A 114 -18.31 -13.15 6.21
N GLN A 115 -17.15 -13.17 6.87
CA GLN A 115 -16.42 -11.96 7.22
C GLN A 115 -15.90 -11.23 5.97
N LEU A 116 -15.54 -11.96 4.92
CA LEU A 116 -15.12 -11.35 3.66
C LEU A 116 -16.23 -10.52 3.00
N GLN A 117 -17.50 -10.80 3.33
CA GLN A 117 -18.64 -10.04 2.81
C GLN A 117 -19.01 -8.85 3.69
N ARG A 118 -18.37 -8.69 4.85
CA ARG A 118 -18.53 -7.46 5.63
C ARG A 118 -17.95 -6.31 4.85
N ALA A 119 -18.45 -5.10 5.12
CA ALA A 119 -18.12 -3.95 4.26
C ALA A 119 -17.94 -2.70 5.10
N PHE A 120 -17.23 -1.74 4.53
CA PHE A 120 -17.22 -0.36 5.00
C PHE A 120 -17.79 0.54 3.90
N ASN A 121 -18.29 1.70 4.30
CA ASN A 121 -18.81 2.68 3.36
C ASN A 121 -17.79 3.80 3.15
N HIS A 122 -17.32 3.94 1.92
CA HIS A 122 -16.45 5.06 1.53
C HIS A 122 -17.35 6.19 1.00
N PRO A 123 -17.23 7.42 1.54
CA PRO A 123 -18.15 8.53 1.15
C PRO A 123 -18.19 8.81 -0.35
N ASP A 124 -17.06 8.59 -1.05
CA ASP A 124 -16.95 8.90 -2.47
C ASP A 124 -17.24 7.68 -3.37
N SER A 125 -16.74 6.50 -3.00
CA SER A 125 -16.82 5.31 -3.85
C SER A 125 -17.89 4.31 -3.41
N GLY A 126 -18.52 4.51 -2.26
CA GLY A 126 -19.62 3.68 -1.79
C GLY A 126 -19.21 2.45 -0.99
N LEU A 127 -20.14 1.52 -0.89
CA LEU A 127 -19.96 0.31 -0.09
C LEU A 127 -18.93 -0.62 -0.71
N THR A 128 -17.94 -1.02 0.08
CA THR A 128 -16.85 -1.90 -0.35
C THR A 128 -16.74 -3.08 0.59
N THR A 129 -16.85 -4.30 0.05
CA THR A 129 -16.65 -5.50 0.86
C THR A 129 -15.17 -5.68 1.16
N LEU A 130 -14.87 -6.43 2.23
CA LEU A 130 -13.48 -6.73 2.57
C LEU A 130 -12.80 -7.56 1.48
N GLU A 131 -13.55 -8.45 0.82
CA GLU A 131 -13.01 -9.19 -0.33
C GLU A 131 -12.56 -8.24 -1.45
N GLN A 132 -13.42 -7.28 -1.82
CA GLN A 132 -13.08 -6.27 -2.82
C GLN A 132 -11.88 -5.43 -2.38
N ALA A 133 -11.84 -5.04 -1.11
CA ALA A 133 -10.75 -4.23 -0.58
C ALA A 133 -9.41 -4.96 -0.62
N ILE A 134 -9.39 -6.27 -0.36
CA ILE A 134 -8.18 -7.09 -0.49
C ILE A 134 -7.62 -6.98 -1.92
N GLY A 135 -8.48 -7.12 -2.92
CA GLY A 135 -8.09 -7.00 -4.32
C GLY A 135 -7.55 -5.61 -4.67
N ILE A 136 -8.21 -4.56 -4.16
CA ILE A 136 -7.80 -3.18 -4.38
C ILE A 136 -6.38 -2.95 -3.84
N TYR A 137 -6.09 -3.42 -2.62
CA TYR A 137 -4.79 -3.18 -2.00
C TYR A 137 -3.69 -4.09 -2.50
N ALA A 138 -4.02 -5.29 -2.95
CA ALA A 138 -3.08 -6.14 -3.69
C ALA A 138 -2.63 -5.41 -4.96
N TRP A 139 -3.58 -4.83 -5.71
CA TRP A 139 -3.28 -4.04 -6.91
C TRP A 139 -2.51 -2.77 -6.57
N HIS A 140 -2.91 -2.05 -5.52
CA HIS A 140 -2.31 -0.77 -5.11
C HIS A 140 -0.81 -0.94 -4.82
N GLY A 141 -0.45 -1.98 -4.07
CA GLY A 141 0.95 -2.26 -3.77
C GLY A 141 1.77 -2.57 -5.01
N LYS A 142 1.25 -3.42 -5.90
CA LYS A 142 1.93 -3.78 -7.15
C LYS A 142 2.08 -2.58 -8.08
N HIS A 143 1.05 -1.74 -8.12
CA HIS A 143 1.04 -0.54 -8.95
C HIS A 143 2.15 0.44 -8.53
N HIS A 144 2.27 0.71 -7.24
CA HIS A 144 3.33 1.59 -6.75
C HIS A 144 4.71 0.95 -6.81
N LEU A 145 4.82 -0.36 -6.62
CA LEU A 145 6.08 -1.07 -6.83
C LEU A 145 6.56 -0.88 -8.27
N THR A 146 5.66 -0.98 -9.24
CA THR A 146 5.96 -0.74 -10.66
C THR A 146 6.42 0.71 -10.88
N HIS A 147 5.76 1.69 -10.25
CA HIS A 147 6.20 3.09 -10.32
C HIS A 147 7.62 3.27 -9.80
N ILE A 148 7.95 2.63 -8.68
CA ILE A 148 9.28 2.68 -8.08
C ILE A 148 10.31 2.07 -9.03
N GLN A 149 10.02 0.89 -9.57
CA GLN A 149 10.90 0.21 -10.51
C GLN A 149 11.13 1.04 -11.77
N ASN A 150 10.08 1.68 -12.29
CA ASN A 150 10.17 2.55 -13.45
C ASN A 150 11.00 3.81 -13.17
N ALA A 151 10.83 4.41 -12.00
CA ALA A 151 11.61 5.58 -11.61
C ALA A 151 13.11 5.25 -11.54
N LEU A 152 13.46 4.09 -10.98
CA LEU A 152 14.84 3.65 -10.89
C LEU A 152 15.42 3.29 -12.27
N ALA A 153 14.61 2.71 -13.17
CA ALA A 153 15.02 2.37 -14.52
C ALA A 153 15.25 3.61 -15.40
N LEU A 154 14.43 4.67 -15.24
CA LEU A 154 14.60 5.92 -15.97
C LEU A 154 15.96 6.56 -15.74
N ASN A 155 16.59 6.24 -14.63
CA ASN A 155 17.93 6.69 -14.31
C ASN A 155 18.96 6.25 -15.38
N PHE A 156 18.75 5.08 -15.96
CA PHE A 156 19.61 4.56 -17.03
C PHE A 156 19.44 5.31 -18.35
N ILE A 157 18.23 5.75 -18.63
CA ILE A 157 17.90 6.44 -19.89
C ILE A 157 18.43 7.87 -19.88
N ILE A 158 18.37 8.53 -18.73
CA ILE A 158 18.81 9.93 -18.58
C ILE A 158 20.35 10.06 -18.58
N LYS A 159 21.05 9.01 -18.13
CA LYS A 159 22.53 9.00 -18.10
C LYS A 159 23.19 8.76 -19.46
N LYS A 160 22.41 8.45 -20.47
CA LYS A 160 22.88 8.29 -21.86
C LYS A 160 22.69 9.57 -22.64
#